data_4de8b1a7140c8a54bb3a8da1221fc647
#
_entry.id   4de8b1a7140c8a54bb3a8da1221fc647
#
_cell.length_a   1.000
_cell.length_b   1.000
_cell.length_c   1.000
_cell.angle_alpha   90.00
_cell.angle_beta   90.00
_cell.angle_gamma   90.00
#
_symmetry.space_group_name_H-M   'P 1'
#
loop_
_entity.id
_entity.type
_entity.pdbx_description
1 polymer ?
#
loop_
_entity_poly.entity_id
_entity_poly.type
_entity_poly.pdbx_seq_one_letter_code
_entity_poly.pdbx_strand_id
1 'polypeptide(L)'
;LSILCLRIGSVRKEDYPNNPHRFSYYLSHKDIIQMVEKCMNAPKELLYDIFMACSDNKYSYYDLEHAKNIIQYLPEDSAESAINLYKKDN
;
A
#
# COMPACT_ATOMS: atom_id res chain seq x y z
N LEU A 1 -18.87 -9.83 13.85
CA LEU A 1 -18.45 -9.67 12.45
C LEU A 1 -17.68 -8.37 12.27
N SER A 2 -16.49 -8.45 11.70
CA SER A 2 -15.68 -7.27 11.38
C SER A 2 -15.67 -7.06 9.87
N ILE A 3 -15.76 -5.81 9.43
CA ILE A 3 -15.67 -5.43 8.02
C ILE A 3 -14.60 -4.35 7.88
N LEU A 4 -13.48 -4.71 7.25
CA LEU A 4 -12.41 -3.76 6.98
C LEU A 4 -12.30 -3.58 5.47
N CYS A 5 -12.50 -2.35 5.02
CA CYS A 5 -12.49 -2.02 3.60
C CYS A 5 -11.12 -1.46 3.20
N LEU A 6 -10.61 -1.88 2.06
CA LEU A 6 -9.34 -1.39 1.54
C LEU A 6 -9.56 -0.61 0.25
N ARG A 7 -9.06 0.62 0.20
CA ARG A 7 -8.97 1.38 -1.04
C ARG A 7 -7.59 1.11 -1.62
N ILE A 8 -7.54 0.20 -2.56
CA ILE A 8 -6.29 -0.30 -3.10
C ILE A 8 -5.77 0.60 -4.21
N GLY A 9 -4.49 0.97 -4.12
CA GLY A 9 -3.83 1.73 -5.17
C GLY A 9 -3.56 0.88 -6.40
N SER A 10 -2.55 1.24 -7.17
CA SER A 10 -2.22 0.53 -8.41
C SER A 10 -1.29 -0.64 -8.14
N VAL A 11 -1.82 -1.85 -8.26
CA VAL A 11 -1.04 -3.10 -8.16
C VAL A 11 -0.92 -3.68 -9.55
N ARG A 12 0.30 -3.96 -9.99
CA ARG A 12 0.57 -4.53 -11.31
C ARG A 12 1.28 -5.85 -11.18
N LYS A 13 1.13 -6.68 -12.21
CA LYS A 13 1.81 -7.96 -12.27
C LYS A 13 3.33 -7.81 -12.15
N GLU A 14 3.89 -6.77 -12.75
CA GLU A 14 5.33 -6.53 -12.83
C GLU A 14 5.94 -5.91 -11.58
N ASP A 15 5.12 -5.54 -10.61
CA ASP A 15 5.54 -4.98 -9.32
C ASP A 15 6.33 -3.67 -9.41
N TYR A 16 6.08 -2.88 -10.47
CA TYR A 16 6.60 -1.51 -10.58
C TYR A 16 5.62 -0.68 -11.40
N PRO A 17 5.60 0.66 -11.19
CA PRO A 17 4.68 1.51 -11.95
C PRO A 17 5.18 1.68 -13.38
N ASN A 18 4.26 1.62 -14.36
CA ASN A 18 4.63 1.67 -15.77
C ASN A 18 4.53 3.06 -16.38
N ASN A 19 4.04 4.04 -15.64
CA ASN A 19 4.07 5.41 -16.09
C ASN A 19 4.02 6.36 -14.89
N PRO A 20 4.53 7.62 -15.06
CA PRO A 20 4.63 8.57 -13.93
C PRO A 20 3.29 8.93 -13.29
N HIS A 21 2.19 8.85 -14.02
CA HIS A 21 0.86 9.16 -13.47
C HIS A 21 0.43 8.20 -12.38
N ARG A 22 1.05 7.02 -12.32
CA ARG A 22 0.72 5.99 -11.32
C ARG A 22 1.63 6.00 -10.11
N PHE A 23 2.63 6.88 -10.09
CA PHE A 23 3.61 6.91 -9.01
C PHE A 23 2.98 7.28 -7.66
N SER A 24 1.99 8.18 -7.66
CA SER A 24 1.39 8.66 -6.41
C SER A 24 0.55 7.60 -5.69
N TYR A 25 0.06 6.59 -6.40
CA TYR A 25 -0.80 5.55 -5.81
C TYR A 25 -0.28 4.13 -6.06
N TYR A 26 0.99 4.00 -6.40
CA TYR A 26 1.62 2.68 -6.56
C TYR A 26 1.52 1.87 -5.27
N LEU A 27 1.25 0.59 -5.40
CA LEU A 27 1.21 -0.36 -4.29
C LEU A 27 1.99 -1.61 -4.71
N SER A 28 3.08 -1.89 -4.00
CA SER A 28 3.90 -3.07 -4.30
C SER A 28 3.21 -4.35 -3.84
N HIS A 29 3.64 -5.49 -4.39
CA HIS A 29 3.14 -6.79 -3.97
C HIS A 29 3.40 -7.01 -2.48
N LYS A 30 4.59 -6.67 -2.02
CA LYS A 30 4.98 -6.81 -0.62
C LYS A 30 4.09 -6.00 0.30
N ASP A 31 3.81 -4.76 -0.08
CA ASP A 31 3.01 -3.87 0.76
C ASP A 31 1.54 -4.27 0.81
N ILE A 32 0.96 -4.77 -0.30
CA ILE A 32 -0.43 -5.25 -0.23
C ILE A 32 -0.53 -6.52 0.62
N ILE A 33 0.47 -7.38 0.57
CA ILE A 33 0.49 -8.56 1.44
C ILE A 33 0.52 -8.12 2.90
N GLN A 34 1.35 -7.15 3.23
CA GLN A 34 1.40 -6.61 4.59
C GLN A 34 0.05 -6.04 5.02
N MET A 35 -0.59 -5.26 4.15
CA MET A 35 -1.89 -4.66 4.46
C MET A 35 -2.93 -5.73 4.79
N VAL A 36 -3.01 -6.79 3.98
CA VAL A 36 -3.95 -7.87 4.23
C VAL A 36 -3.64 -8.57 5.55
N GLU A 37 -2.37 -8.85 5.82
CA GLU A 37 -1.96 -9.48 7.08
C GLU A 37 -2.32 -8.63 8.29
N LYS A 38 -2.08 -7.31 8.20
CA LYS A 38 -2.42 -6.40 9.30
C LYS A 38 -3.92 -6.36 9.55
N CYS A 39 -4.72 -6.40 8.50
CA CYS A 39 -6.18 -6.45 8.64
C CYS A 39 -6.63 -7.78 9.28
N MET A 40 -6.03 -8.90 8.89
CA MET A 40 -6.38 -10.20 9.45
C MET A 40 -6.01 -10.29 10.94
N ASN A 41 -4.99 -9.58 11.37
CA ASN A 41 -4.52 -9.58 12.75
C ASN A 41 -4.99 -8.37 13.55
N ALA A 42 -5.92 -7.59 13.01
CA ALA A 42 -6.45 -6.42 13.70
C ALA A 42 -7.20 -6.80 14.99
N PRO A 43 -7.27 -5.89 15.97
CA PRO A 43 -7.99 -6.18 17.22
C PRO A 43 -9.45 -6.56 16.98
N LYS A 44 -9.96 -7.49 17.77
CA LYS A 44 -11.34 -7.95 17.65
C LYS A 44 -12.36 -6.83 17.85
N GLU A 45 -11.99 -5.80 18.59
CA GLU A 45 -12.84 -4.65 18.87
C GLU A 45 -12.99 -3.73 17.64
N LEU A 46 -12.11 -3.87 16.66
CA LEU A 46 -12.18 -3.08 15.43
C LEU A 46 -13.22 -3.73 14.49
N LEU A 47 -14.45 -3.23 14.56
CA LEU A 47 -15.58 -3.84 13.85
C LEU A 47 -15.74 -3.32 12.41
N TYR A 48 -15.30 -2.07 12.17
CA TYR A 48 -15.41 -1.47 10.84
C TYR A 48 -14.37 -0.37 10.69
N ASP A 49 -13.70 -0.36 9.53
CA ASP A 49 -12.82 0.75 9.18
C ASP A 49 -12.53 0.72 7.68
N ILE A 50 -11.94 1.81 7.18
CA ILE A 50 -11.52 1.93 5.79
C ILE A 50 -10.06 2.38 5.79
N PHE A 51 -9.22 1.65 5.07
CA PHE A 51 -7.79 1.97 4.98
C PHE A 51 -7.38 2.22 3.53
N MET A 52 -6.49 3.18 3.34
CA MET A 52 -5.86 3.41 2.05
C MET A 52 -4.65 2.49 1.94
N ALA A 53 -4.58 1.70 0.88
CA ALA A 53 -3.48 0.75 0.67
C ALA A 53 -2.59 1.24 -0.48
N CYS A 54 -1.49 1.87 -0.13
CA CYS A 54 -0.47 2.34 -1.08
C CYS A 54 0.91 2.10 -0.48
N SER A 55 1.93 2.07 -1.33
CA SER A 55 3.30 2.07 -0.88
C SER A 55 3.69 3.47 -0.41
N ASP A 56 4.87 3.61 0.19
CA ASP A 56 5.35 4.88 0.74
C ASP A 56 5.91 5.77 -0.38
N ASN A 57 5.04 6.23 -1.26
CA ASN A 57 5.40 6.98 -2.45
C ASN A 57 5.67 8.45 -2.11
N LYS A 58 6.70 9.02 -2.71
CA LYS A 58 7.13 10.39 -2.42
C LYS A 58 6.03 11.42 -2.64
N TYR A 59 5.23 11.26 -3.69
CA TYR A 59 4.17 12.21 -4.04
C TYR A 59 2.78 11.63 -3.84
N SER A 60 2.62 10.83 -2.78
CA SER A 60 1.34 10.21 -2.50
C SER A 60 0.28 11.24 -2.12
N TYR A 61 -0.92 11.09 -2.70
CA TYR A 61 -2.08 11.87 -2.30
C TYR A 61 -2.84 11.24 -1.15
N TYR A 62 -2.46 10.03 -0.76
CA TYR A 62 -3.21 9.24 0.23
C TYR A 62 -2.57 9.36 1.59
N ASP A 63 -3.41 9.52 2.60
CA ASP A 63 -2.95 9.56 3.99
C ASP A 63 -2.85 8.14 4.53
N LEU A 64 -1.63 7.71 4.80
CA LEU A 64 -1.37 6.38 5.35
C LEU A 64 -1.30 6.37 6.88
N GLU A 65 -1.42 7.54 7.52
CA GLU A 65 -1.31 7.65 8.97
C GLU A 65 -2.41 6.89 9.70
N HIS A 66 -3.63 6.89 9.15
CA HIS A 66 -4.74 6.16 9.77
C HIS A 66 -4.43 4.67 9.88
N ALA A 67 -4.00 4.03 8.79
CA ALA A 67 -3.65 2.62 8.81
C ALA A 67 -2.46 2.34 9.71
N LYS A 68 -1.48 3.23 9.73
CA LYS A 68 -0.32 3.11 10.62
C LYS A 68 -0.76 3.10 12.08
N ASN A 69 -1.65 4.03 12.45
CA ASN A 69 -2.07 4.19 13.84
C ASN A 69 -3.02 3.09 14.29
N ILE A 70 -3.88 2.60 13.42
CA ILE A 70 -4.93 1.63 13.80
C ILE A 70 -4.44 0.20 13.70
N ILE A 71 -3.73 -0.17 12.62
CA ILE A 71 -3.30 -1.55 12.37
C ILE A 71 -1.79 -1.67 12.17
N GLN A 72 -1.03 -0.63 12.43
CA GLN A 72 0.43 -0.61 12.31
C GLN A 72 0.92 -0.97 10.91
N TYR A 73 0.22 -0.50 9.88
CA TYR A 73 0.65 -0.67 8.50
C TYR A 73 1.85 0.23 8.21
N LEU A 74 2.98 -0.38 7.86
CA LEU A 74 4.22 0.34 7.58
C LEU A 74 4.74 -0.12 6.21
N PRO A 75 4.35 0.58 5.12
CA PRO A 75 4.80 0.17 3.78
C PRO A 75 6.31 0.30 3.65
N GLU A 76 6.92 -0.67 2.99
CA GLU A 76 8.38 -0.74 2.85
C GLU A 76 8.87 -0.30 1.48
N ASP A 77 8.01 -0.31 0.47
CA ASP A 77 8.38 0.02 -0.90
C ASP A 77 7.89 1.41 -1.29
N SER A 78 8.40 1.92 -2.39
CA SER A 78 7.97 3.19 -2.97
C SER A 78 8.03 3.09 -4.49
N ALA A 79 7.26 3.95 -5.18
CA ALA A 79 7.31 4.01 -6.64
C ALA A 79 8.73 4.37 -7.11
N GLU A 80 9.40 5.26 -6.38
CA GLU A 80 10.75 5.70 -6.71
C GLU A 80 11.76 4.54 -6.64
N SER A 81 11.67 3.70 -5.62
CA SER A 81 12.52 2.51 -5.50
C SER A 81 12.21 1.49 -6.58
N ALA A 82 10.93 1.27 -6.88
CA ALA A 82 10.51 0.30 -7.87
C ALA A 82 10.96 0.69 -9.27
N ILE A 83 10.87 1.98 -9.62
CA ILE A 83 11.27 2.44 -10.95
C ILE A 83 12.80 2.35 -11.13
N ASN A 84 13.56 2.49 -10.06
CA ASN A 84 15.00 2.31 -10.12
C ASN A 84 15.36 0.86 -10.45
N LEU A 85 14.63 -0.10 -9.89
CA LEU A 85 14.81 -1.51 -10.24
C LEU A 85 14.48 -1.77 -11.70
N TYR A 86 13.39 -1.16 -12.20
CA TYR A 86 13.00 -1.29 -13.60
C TYR A 86 14.08 -0.74 -14.54
N LYS A 87 14.60 0.45 -14.24
CA LYS A 87 15.65 1.07 -15.04
C LYS A 87 16.93 0.24 -15.04
N LYS A 88 17.24 -0.41 -13.93
CA LYS A 88 18.42 -1.23 -13.79
C LYS A 88 18.32 -2.49 -14.64
N ASP A 89 17.13 -3.04 -14.81
CA ASP A 89 16.89 -4.25 -15.61
C ASP A 89 16.81 -3.96 -17.11
N ASN A 90 16.71 -2.71 -17.51
CA ASN A 90 16.68 -2.28 -18.89
C ASN A 90 17.99 -1.55 -19.24
#